data_8ca39e5abf05cabc5260e92f7fec4438
#
_entry.id   8ca39e5abf05cabc5260e92f7fec4438
#
_cell.length_a   1.000
_cell.length_b   1.000
_cell.length_c   1.000
_cell.angle_alpha   90.00
_cell.angle_beta   90.00
_cell.angle_gamma   90.00
#
_symmetry.space_group_name_H-M   'P 1'
#
loop_
_entity.id
_entity.type
_entity.pdbx_description
1 polymer ?
#
loop_
_entity_poly.entity_id
_entity_poly.type
_entity_poly.pdbx_seq_one_letter_code
_entity_poly.pdbx_strand_id
1 'polypeptide(L)'
;MEKKLYPFKFIPVASRRPWGGSNLVTKYGKAFVECDDEGNEIALGADELIGESWEIADMGFEDSVLANGWLAGNTISEIMETYLERVVGEDVYKYFGRQFPLLVKFLDINGKLSVQVHPDDEIAAERYDALGKSELWYVLDAQPDANVYMGFKREVTAQEFYERGILNAYLEDPMVGAGSPYASLVNDYMAQEVPVDYIQIDPMG
;
A
#
# COMPACT_ATOMS: atom_id res chain seq x y z
N MET A 1 -22.25 -14.98 -28.82
CA MET A 1 -22.78 -14.06 -27.80
C MET A 1 -21.61 -13.46 -27.07
N GLU A 2 -21.50 -12.16 -27.07
CA GLU A 2 -20.45 -11.48 -26.30
C GLU A 2 -20.72 -11.65 -24.82
N LYS A 3 -19.74 -12.13 -24.05
CA LYS A 3 -19.87 -12.31 -22.60
C LYS A 3 -19.87 -10.94 -21.91
N LYS A 4 -20.82 -10.72 -21.02
CA LYS A 4 -20.88 -9.49 -20.22
C LYS A 4 -19.85 -9.56 -19.08
N LEU A 5 -19.23 -8.42 -18.78
CA LEU A 5 -18.44 -8.26 -17.58
C LEU A 5 -19.35 -8.39 -16.33
N TYR A 6 -18.75 -8.77 -15.23
CA TYR A 6 -19.41 -9.06 -13.95
C TYR A 6 -18.56 -8.49 -12.81
N PRO A 7 -19.05 -8.41 -11.57
CA PRO A 7 -18.25 -7.99 -10.44
C PRO A 7 -17.04 -8.91 -10.22
N PHE A 8 -15.87 -8.32 -10.24
CA PHE A 8 -14.61 -9.04 -10.08
C PHE A 8 -14.29 -9.26 -8.60
N LYS A 9 -13.74 -10.43 -8.29
CA LYS A 9 -13.10 -10.75 -7.02
C LYS A 9 -11.67 -11.14 -7.32
N PHE A 10 -10.75 -10.61 -6.55
CA PHE A 10 -9.33 -10.91 -6.69
C PHE A 10 -8.85 -11.84 -5.59
N ILE A 11 -7.78 -12.56 -5.88
CA ILE A 11 -7.03 -13.34 -4.89
C ILE A 11 -6.19 -12.33 -4.09
N PRO A 12 -6.34 -12.23 -2.76
CA PRO A 12 -5.54 -11.32 -1.98
C PRO A 12 -4.08 -11.79 -1.92
N VAL A 13 -3.16 -10.86 -2.07
CA VAL A 13 -1.71 -11.11 -1.98
C VAL A 13 -1.20 -10.74 -0.60
N ALA A 14 -0.54 -11.68 0.07
CA ALA A 14 0.10 -11.44 1.35
C ALA A 14 1.45 -10.75 1.17
N SER A 15 1.69 -9.68 1.93
CA SER A 15 3.00 -9.05 2.00
C SER A 15 3.50 -9.08 3.44
N ARG A 16 4.56 -9.89 3.67
CA ARG A 16 5.25 -9.95 4.96
C ARG A 16 6.00 -8.66 5.20
N ARG A 17 5.83 -8.11 6.39
CA ARG A 17 6.50 -6.90 6.83
C ARG A 17 7.03 -7.08 8.25
N PRO A 18 8.21 -6.54 8.59
CA PRO A 18 8.75 -6.65 9.96
C PRO A 18 7.84 -6.09 11.04
N TRP A 19 6.98 -5.15 10.68
CA TRP A 19 5.98 -4.53 11.54
C TRP A 19 4.60 -5.21 11.47
N GLY A 20 4.46 -6.27 10.68
CA GLY A 20 3.19 -6.98 10.49
C GLY A 20 2.72 -7.71 11.74
N GLY A 21 1.44 -8.03 11.73
CA GLY A 21 0.77 -8.83 12.76
C GLY A 21 0.13 -10.09 12.17
N SER A 22 -0.66 -10.75 12.99
CA SER A 22 -1.42 -11.96 12.61
C SER A 22 -2.93 -11.73 12.47
N ASN A 23 -3.42 -10.49 12.70
CA ASN A 23 -4.85 -10.20 12.73
C ASN A 23 -5.54 -10.39 11.39
N LEU A 24 -4.85 -10.19 10.27
CA LEU A 24 -5.42 -10.44 8.94
C LEU A 24 -5.92 -11.88 8.83
N VAL A 25 -5.18 -12.85 9.35
CA VAL A 25 -5.57 -14.25 9.39
C VAL A 25 -6.49 -14.55 10.58
N THR A 26 -6.07 -14.23 11.80
CA THR A 26 -6.72 -14.70 13.04
C THR A 26 -8.02 -13.98 13.35
N LYS A 27 -8.09 -12.67 13.12
CA LYS A 27 -9.25 -11.84 13.42
C LYS A 27 -10.16 -11.62 12.22
N TYR A 28 -9.57 -11.36 11.06
CA TYR A 28 -10.31 -11.01 9.85
C TYR A 28 -10.53 -12.21 8.92
N GLY A 29 -9.98 -13.38 9.25
CA GLY A 29 -10.23 -14.63 8.54
C GLY A 29 -9.73 -14.65 7.10
N LYS A 30 -8.72 -13.83 6.78
CA LYS A 30 -8.11 -13.84 5.45
C LYS A 30 -7.31 -15.13 5.26
N ALA A 31 -7.45 -15.72 4.09
CA ALA A 31 -6.68 -16.87 3.67
C ALA A 31 -5.69 -16.44 2.59
N PHE A 32 -4.45 -16.79 2.78
CA PHE A 32 -3.37 -16.53 1.84
C PHE A 32 -2.72 -17.83 1.43
N VAL A 33 -2.30 -17.87 0.18
CA VAL A 33 -1.62 -19.01 -0.41
C VAL A 33 -0.38 -18.53 -1.12
N GLU A 34 0.72 -19.21 -0.91
CA GLU A 34 1.96 -19.02 -1.69
C GLU A 34 2.30 -20.31 -2.42
N CYS A 35 3.12 -20.21 -3.45
CA CYS A 35 3.64 -21.38 -4.12
C CYS A 35 5.06 -21.68 -3.62
N ASP A 36 5.36 -22.94 -3.37
CA ASP A 36 6.73 -23.38 -3.13
C ASP A 36 7.56 -23.42 -4.44
N ASP A 37 8.83 -23.76 -4.32
CA ASP A 37 9.74 -23.89 -5.47
C ASP A 37 9.31 -24.98 -6.48
N GLU A 38 8.44 -25.89 -6.06
CA GLU A 38 7.88 -26.97 -6.87
C GLU A 38 6.52 -26.60 -7.50
N GLY A 39 5.99 -25.42 -7.14
CA GLY A 39 4.70 -24.90 -7.61
C GLY A 39 3.49 -25.41 -6.84
N ASN A 40 3.69 -26.05 -5.67
CA ASN A 40 2.58 -26.46 -4.83
C ASN A 40 2.07 -25.30 -3.99
N GLU A 41 0.76 -25.21 -3.84
CA GLU A 41 0.12 -24.20 -2.98
C GLU A 41 0.34 -24.52 -1.50
N ILE A 42 0.89 -23.56 -0.77
CA ILE A 42 1.08 -23.59 0.68
C ILE A 42 0.23 -22.50 1.32
N ALA A 43 -0.72 -22.90 2.16
CA ALA A 43 -1.51 -21.96 2.94
C ALA A 43 -0.66 -21.33 4.05
N LEU A 44 -0.70 -20.00 4.16
CA LEU A 44 -0.02 -19.27 5.22
C LEU A 44 -0.76 -19.44 6.55
N GLY A 45 -0.02 -19.79 7.59
CA GLY A 45 -0.55 -20.04 8.93
C GLY A 45 -0.85 -18.77 9.72
N ALA A 46 -1.48 -18.95 10.88
CA ALA A 46 -1.80 -17.86 11.80
C ALA A 46 -0.57 -17.26 12.53
N ASP A 47 0.55 -17.92 12.46
CA ASP A 47 1.84 -17.52 13.01
C ASP A 47 2.68 -16.66 12.04
N GLU A 48 2.23 -16.55 10.80
CA GLU A 48 2.88 -15.67 9.82
C GLU A 48 2.58 -14.20 10.10
N LEU A 49 3.62 -13.39 10.11
CA LEU A 49 3.50 -11.95 10.31
C LEU A 49 3.24 -11.26 8.96
N ILE A 50 1.95 -11.06 8.65
CA ILE A 50 1.51 -10.45 7.41
C ILE A 50 1.14 -9.00 7.70
N GLY A 51 1.95 -8.06 7.21
CA GLY A 51 1.70 -6.65 7.39
C GLY A 51 0.67 -6.08 6.42
N GLU A 52 0.62 -6.61 5.20
CA GLU A 52 -0.28 -6.11 4.17
C GLU A 52 -1.01 -7.25 3.46
N SER A 53 -2.30 -7.03 3.16
CA SER A 53 -3.09 -7.84 2.23
C SER A 53 -3.48 -6.96 1.05
N TRP A 54 -2.91 -7.20 -0.10
CA TRP A 54 -3.24 -6.44 -1.31
C TRP A 54 -4.49 -7.03 -1.94
N GLU A 55 -5.54 -6.22 -2.00
CA GLU A 55 -6.86 -6.65 -2.48
C GLU A 55 -7.02 -6.42 -3.98
N ILE A 56 -6.41 -5.35 -4.48
CA ILE A 56 -6.28 -5.05 -5.89
C ILE A 56 -5.04 -4.21 -6.13
N ALA A 57 -4.23 -4.61 -7.09
CA ALA A 57 -3.00 -3.95 -7.50
C ALA A 57 -2.75 -4.17 -8.99
N ASP A 58 -2.24 -3.15 -9.67
CA ASP A 58 -1.71 -3.17 -11.04
C ASP A 58 -0.35 -2.48 -10.99
N MET A 59 0.67 -3.23 -10.58
CA MET A 59 2.01 -2.69 -10.27
C MET A 59 3.07 -3.16 -11.25
N GLY A 60 2.72 -4.01 -12.21
CA GLY A 60 3.62 -4.58 -13.20
C GLY A 60 4.52 -5.71 -12.67
N PHE A 61 4.92 -5.65 -11.41
CA PHE A 61 5.66 -6.72 -10.74
C PHE A 61 4.77 -7.58 -9.83
N GLU A 62 3.59 -7.08 -9.47
CA GLU A 62 2.59 -7.75 -8.67
C GLU A 62 1.20 -7.26 -9.10
N ASP A 63 0.56 -8.03 -9.96
CA ASP A 63 -0.76 -7.74 -10.49
C ASP A 63 -1.80 -8.69 -9.90
N SER A 64 -2.91 -8.13 -9.44
CA SER A 64 -3.98 -8.92 -8.86
C SER A 64 -4.61 -9.87 -9.87
N VAL A 65 -4.76 -11.13 -9.45
CA VAL A 65 -5.36 -12.22 -10.25
C VAL A 65 -6.83 -12.38 -9.88
N LEU A 66 -7.71 -12.50 -10.88
CA LEU A 66 -9.13 -12.75 -10.67
C LEU A 66 -9.39 -14.16 -10.12
N ALA A 67 -10.21 -14.21 -9.06
CA ALA A 67 -10.61 -15.46 -8.40
C ALA A 67 -11.92 -16.04 -8.95
N ASN A 68 -12.74 -15.25 -9.68
CA ASN A 68 -14.09 -15.69 -10.00
C ASN A 68 -14.45 -15.53 -11.48
N GLY A 69 -15.50 -16.29 -11.88
CA GLY A 69 -16.15 -16.17 -13.16
C GLY A 69 -15.30 -16.70 -14.32
N TRP A 70 -15.68 -16.31 -15.53
CA TRP A 70 -15.06 -16.85 -16.75
C TRP A 70 -13.71 -16.18 -17.10
N LEU A 71 -13.34 -15.14 -16.38
CA LEU A 71 -12.03 -14.48 -16.45
C LEU A 71 -11.09 -14.89 -15.29
N ALA A 72 -11.51 -15.83 -14.44
CA ALA A 72 -10.64 -16.30 -13.35
C ALA A 72 -9.28 -16.76 -13.90
N GLY A 73 -8.21 -16.39 -13.17
CA GLY A 73 -6.83 -16.68 -13.56
C GLY A 73 -6.17 -15.59 -14.43
N ASN A 74 -6.91 -14.61 -14.94
CA ASN A 74 -6.31 -13.46 -15.62
C ASN A 74 -5.92 -12.39 -14.61
N THR A 75 -4.87 -11.65 -14.89
CA THR A 75 -4.47 -10.48 -14.11
C THR A 75 -5.35 -9.28 -14.41
N ILE A 76 -5.38 -8.30 -13.50
CA ILE A 76 -6.08 -7.04 -13.75
C ILE A 76 -5.51 -6.31 -14.97
N SER A 77 -4.20 -6.37 -15.18
CA SER A 77 -3.53 -5.78 -16.34
C SER A 77 -4.01 -6.38 -17.65
N GLU A 78 -4.08 -7.72 -17.78
CA GLU A 78 -4.62 -8.41 -18.97
C GLU A 78 -6.08 -8.05 -19.23
N ILE A 79 -6.86 -7.86 -18.16
CA ILE A 79 -8.27 -7.46 -18.28
C ILE A 79 -8.38 -6.01 -18.73
N MET A 80 -7.56 -5.11 -18.19
CA MET A 80 -7.50 -3.72 -18.63
C MET A 80 -7.08 -3.60 -20.10
N GLU A 81 -6.11 -4.39 -20.55
CA GLU A 81 -5.70 -4.42 -21.97
C GLU A 81 -6.80 -4.89 -22.90
N THR A 82 -7.62 -5.84 -22.45
CA THR A 82 -8.65 -6.47 -23.28
C THR A 82 -9.96 -5.68 -23.29
N TYR A 83 -10.37 -5.12 -22.16
CA TYR A 83 -11.72 -4.57 -21.99
C TYR A 83 -11.74 -3.05 -21.80
N LEU A 84 -10.59 -2.43 -21.57
CA LEU A 84 -10.37 -0.98 -21.60
C LEU A 84 -11.38 -0.21 -20.72
N GLU A 85 -12.07 0.78 -21.29
CA GLU A 85 -13.07 1.61 -20.61
C GLU A 85 -14.25 0.82 -20.03
N ARG A 86 -14.48 -0.39 -20.49
CA ARG A 86 -15.55 -1.25 -19.94
C ARG A 86 -15.28 -1.73 -18.51
N VAL A 87 -14.04 -1.68 -18.06
CA VAL A 87 -13.64 -2.06 -16.71
C VAL A 87 -13.78 -0.89 -15.74
N VAL A 88 -13.24 0.26 -16.10
CA VAL A 88 -13.10 1.43 -15.19
C VAL A 88 -14.00 2.61 -15.56
N GLY A 89 -14.67 2.55 -16.70
CA GLY A 89 -15.46 3.64 -17.25
C GLY A 89 -14.65 4.58 -18.16
N GLU A 90 -15.36 5.32 -19.01
CA GLU A 90 -14.74 6.17 -20.03
C GLU A 90 -13.84 7.27 -19.47
N ASP A 91 -14.28 7.95 -18.40
CA ASP A 91 -13.54 9.06 -17.82
C ASP A 91 -12.22 8.60 -17.17
N VAL A 92 -12.26 7.51 -16.40
CA VAL A 92 -11.08 6.93 -15.78
C VAL A 92 -10.11 6.40 -16.83
N TYR A 93 -10.63 5.68 -17.82
CA TYR A 93 -9.80 5.18 -18.91
C TYR A 93 -9.15 6.30 -19.73
N LYS A 94 -9.87 7.38 -19.99
CA LYS A 94 -9.35 8.55 -20.69
C LYS A 94 -8.17 9.20 -19.99
N TYR A 95 -8.17 9.17 -18.66
CA TYR A 95 -7.12 9.78 -17.84
C TYR A 95 -5.92 8.85 -17.61
N PHE A 96 -6.18 7.61 -17.22
CA PHE A 96 -5.16 6.63 -16.82
C PHE A 96 -4.78 5.62 -17.90
N GLY A 97 -5.51 5.57 -19.02
CA GLY A 97 -5.27 4.61 -20.07
C GLY A 97 -5.51 3.17 -19.63
N ARG A 98 -4.51 2.32 -19.87
CA ARG A 98 -4.60 0.89 -19.53
C ARG A 98 -4.22 0.55 -18.10
N GLN A 99 -3.61 1.46 -17.40
CA GLN A 99 -3.22 1.25 -16.01
C GLN A 99 -4.43 1.33 -15.09
N PHE A 100 -4.60 0.34 -14.23
CA PHE A 100 -5.62 0.40 -13.20
C PHE A 100 -5.14 1.33 -12.06
N PRO A 101 -5.89 2.39 -11.73
CA PRO A 101 -5.34 3.52 -10.96
C PRO A 101 -5.41 3.36 -9.44
N LEU A 102 -5.76 2.19 -8.93
CA LEU A 102 -5.95 1.99 -7.49
C LEU A 102 -5.09 0.84 -6.98
N LEU A 103 -4.48 1.07 -5.82
CA LEU A 103 -3.95 0.03 -4.95
C LEU A 103 -4.78 0.00 -3.68
N VAL A 104 -5.52 -1.08 -3.45
CA VAL A 104 -6.33 -1.26 -2.23
C VAL A 104 -5.71 -2.35 -1.38
N LYS A 105 -5.45 -2.03 -0.11
CA LYS A 105 -4.86 -3.00 0.81
C LYS A 105 -5.39 -2.86 2.22
N PHE A 106 -5.40 -3.97 2.95
CA PHE A 106 -5.52 -3.97 4.40
C PHE A 106 -4.12 -4.00 5.02
N LEU A 107 -3.97 -3.25 6.09
CA LEU A 107 -2.72 -3.18 6.87
C LEU A 107 -2.97 -3.75 8.27
N ASP A 108 -2.12 -4.65 8.73
CA ASP A 108 -2.07 -5.09 10.13
C ASP A 108 -0.77 -4.61 10.75
N ILE A 109 -0.85 -3.48 11.44
CA ILE A 109 0.31 -2.73 11.92
C ILE A 109 0.52 -3.07 13.39
N ASN A 110 1.51 -3.90 13.68
CA ASN A 110 1.90 -4.32 15.02
C ASN A 110 3.26 -3.73 15.46
N GLY A 111 3.81 -2.83 14.68
CA GLY A 111 5.07 -2.13 14.94
C GLY A 111 5.10 -0.77 14.27
N LYS A 112 6.23 -0.10 14.33
CA LYS A 112 6.40 1.22 13.69
C LYS A 112 6.53 1.08 12.18
N LEU A 113 5.71 1.81 11.45
CA LEU A 113 5.88 2.02 10.02
C LEU A 113 6.98 3.05 9.74
N SER A 114 7.56 2.96 8.55
CA SER A 114 8.41 4.03 8.03
C SER A 114 7.60 5.31 7.83
N VAL A 115 8.23 6.44 8.07
CA VAL A 115 7.66 7.74 7.70
C VAL A 115 7.86 7.93 6.20
N GLN A 116 6.79 8.26 5.49
CA GLN A 116 6.77 8.35 4.03
C GLN A 116 6.23 9.70 3.58
N VAL A 117 6.84 10.24 2.52
CA VAL A 117 6.32 11.38 1.76
C VAL A 117 6.17 10.92 0.31
N HIS A 118 4.98 11.10 -0.22
CA HIS A 118 4.67 10.68 -1.59
C HIS A 118 4.73 11.86 -2.55
N PRO A 119 5.28 11.68 -3.77
CA PRO A 119 5.25 12.70 -4.79
C PRO A 119 3.83 12.90 -5.34
N ASP A 120 3.57 14.10 -5.83
CA ASP A 120 2.43 14.37 -6.70
C ASP A 120 2.66 13.79 -8.12
N ASP A 121 1.65 13.91 -9.00
CA ASP A 121 1.70 13.34 -10.35
C ASP A 121 2.83 13.96 -11.19
N GLU A 122 3.11 15.27 -11.05
CA GLU A 122 4.14 15.95 -11.83
C GLU A 122 5.53 15.45 -11.45
N ILE A 123 5.84 15.40 -10.17
CA ILE A 123 7.14 14.93 -9.66
C ILE A 123 7.31 13.42 -9.92
N ALA A 124 6.23 12.64 -9.76
CA ALA A 124 6.27 11.20 -10.01
C ALA A 124 6.54 10.89 -11.48
N ALA A 125 5.89 11.59 -12.40
CA ALA A 125 6.10 11.43 -13.84
C ALA A 125 7.52 11.87 -14.25
N GLU A 126 7.99 13.02 -13.74
CA GLU A 126 9.31 13.57 -14.10
C GLU A 126 10.47 12.67 -13.63
N ARG A 127 10.37 12.14 -12.39
CA ARG A 127 11.52 11.48 -11.74
C ARG A 127 11.47 9.96 -11.78
N TYR A 128 10.29 9.39 -11.87
CA TYR A 128 10.10 7.95 -11.67
C TYR A 128 9.32 7.27 -12.80
N ASP A 129 8.86 8.04 -13.79
CA ASP A 129 7.97 7.52 -14.86
C ASP A 129 6.76 6.79 -14.27
N ALA A 130 6.13 7.39 -13.26
CA ALA A 130 5.06 6.81 -12.47
C ALA A 130 3.94 7.82 -12.20
N LEU A 131 2.83 7.32 -11.68
CA LEU A 131 1.76 8.15 -11.13
C LEU A 131 2.14 8.64 -9.73
N GLY A 132 1.66 9.82 -9.34
CA GLY A 132 1.70 10.27 -7.97
C GLY A 132 0.92 9.34 -7.06
N LYS A 133 1.14 9.43 -5.76
CA LYS A 133 0.47 8.58 -4.79
C LYS A 133 -0.36 9.40 -3.81
N SER A 134 -1.62 9.63 -4.16
CA SER A 134 -2.63 10.08 -3.21
C SER A 134 -3.07 8.90 -2.36
N GLU A 135 -3.03 9.03 -1.05
CA GLU A 135 -3.29 7.94 -0.11
C GLU A 135 -4.34 8.32 0.92
N LEU A 136 -5.26 7.41 1.17
CA LEU A 136 -6.29 7.53 2.20
C LEU A 136 -6.22 6.33 3.13
N TRP A 137 -6.26 6.58 4.43
CA TRP A 137 -6.36 5.54 5.45
C TRP A 137 -7.71 5.56 6.14
N TYR A 138 -8.28 4.37 6.28
CA TYR A 138 -9.48 4.15 7.10
C TYR A 138 -9.15 3.16 8.20
N VAL A 139 -9.25 3.59 9.46
CA VAL A 139 -8.94 2.75 10.61
C VAL A 139 -10.12 1.85 10.93
N LEU A 140 -9.92 0.55 10.80
CA LEU A 140 -10.93 -0.47 11.13
C LEU A 140 -10.92 -0.84 12.61
N ASP A 141 -9.75 -0.82 13.21
CA ASP A 141 -9.51 -1.23 14.59
C ASP A 141 -8.21 -0.63 15.10
N ALA A 142 -8.15 -0.30 16.38
CA ALA A 142 -6.96 0.27 17.01
C ALA A 142 -6.84 -0.16 18.46
N GLN A 143 -5.61 -0.40 18.91
CA GLN A 143 -5.31 -0.55 20.33
C GLN A 143 -5.43 0.82 21.02
N PRO A 144 -5.68 0.86 22.36
CA PRO A 144 -5.87 2.12 23.09
C PRO A 144 -4.68 3.09 23.02
N ASP A 145 -3.48 2.59 22.74
CA ASP A 145 -2.24 3.33 22.61
C ASP A 145 -1.76 3.49 21.16
N ALA A 146 -2.59 3.07 20.19
CA ALA A 146 -2.28 3.23 18.79
C ALA A 146 -2.27 4.71 18.39
N ASN A 147 -1.28 5.07 17.58
CA ASN A 147 -1.13 6.43 17.09
C ASN A 147 -0.55 6.44 15.67
N VAL A 148 -0.67 7.56 14.99
CA VAL A 148 -0.01 7.81 13.70
C VAL A 148 0.78 9.11 13.75
N TYR A 149 1.79 9.18 12.92
CA TYR A 149 2.57 10.41 12.72
C TYR A 149 2.02 11.15 11.50
N MET A 150 1.68 12.43 11.68
CA MET A 150 1.09 13.24 10.63
C MET A 150 1.68 14.66 10.66
N GLY A 151 2.34 15.05 9.57
CA GLY A 151 2.96 16.36 9.42
C GLY A 151 4.20 16.56 10.31
N PHE A 152 4.55 17.81 10.53
CA PHE A 152 5.72 18.23 11.31
C PHE A 152 5.32 18.93 12.61
N LYS A 153 6.11 18.77 13.66
CA LYS A 153 5.90 19.48 14.96
C LYS A 153 6.13 20.99 14.88
N ARG A 154 6.84 21.46 13.86
CA ARG A 154 7.17 22.86 13.60
C ARG A 154 7.34 23.09 12.11
N GLU A 155 7.43 24.33 11.71
CA GLU A 155 7.83 24.66 10.37
C GLU A 155 9.23 24.10 10.05
N VAL A 156 9.36 23.45 8.92
CA VAL A 156 10.59 22.86 8.40
C VAL A 156 10.78 23.35 6.97
N THR A 157 11.94 23.90 6.67
CA THR A 157 12.25 24.29 5.29
C THR A 157 12.56 23.07 4.43
N ALA A 158 12.34 23.18 3.12
CA ALA A 158 12.69 22.12 2.18
C ALA A 158 14.19 21.78 2.25
N GLN A 159 15.05 22.77 2.47
CA GLN A 159 16.49 22.58 2.62
C GLN A 159 16.82 21.76 3.88
N GLU A 160 16.23 22.13 5.02
CA GLU A 160 16.42 21.40 6.28
C GLU A 160 15.92 19.95 6.18
N PHE A 161 14.77 19.75 5.55
CA PHE A 161 14.24 18.42 5.32
C PHE A 161 15.17 17.58 4.42
N TYR A 162 15.67 18.17 3.34
CA TYR A 162 16.61 17.52 2.43
C TYR A 162 17.91 17.13 3.14
N GLU A 163 18.54 18.06 3.86
CA GLU A 163 19.82 17.83 4.54
C GLU A 163 19.72 16.73 5.61
N ARG A 164 18.62 16.67 6.33
CA ARG A 164 18.46 15.72 7.43
C ARG A 164 17.72 14.44 7.04
N GLY A 165 16.81 14.51 6.09
CA GLY A 165 16.01 13.36 5.66
C GLY A 165 16.72 12.52 4.60
N ILE A 166 17.09 13.13 3.50
CA ILE A 166 17.60 12.41 2.34
C ILE A 166 19.08 12.05 2.46
N LEU A 167 19.92 12.99 2.91
CA LEU A 167 21.37 12.73 3.02
C LEU A 167 21.67 11.62 4.04
N ASN A 168 20.98 11.60 5.15
CA ASN A 168 21.17 10.55 6.16
C ASN A 168 20.59 9.20 5.72
N ALA A 169 19.54 9.21 4.89
CA ALA A 169 18.97 7.98 4.34
C ALA A 169 19.87 7.27 3.32
N TYR A 170 20.73 8.01 2.62
CA TYR A 170 21.68 7.45 1.65
C TYR A 170 22.95 6.88 2.29
N LEU A 171 23.27 7.26 3.52
CA LEU A 171 24.50 6.90 4.19
C LEU A 171 24.38 5.70 5.12
N GLU A 172 23.16 5.29 5.47
CA GLU A 172 22.90 4.15 6.34
C GLU A 172 21.76 3.30 5.79
N ASP A 173 21.98 1.99 5.73
CA ASP A 173 21.01 1.01 5.23
C ASP A 173 19.65 1.16 5.94
N PRO A 174 18.57 1.54 5.24
CA PRO A 174 17.26 1.77 5.84
C PRO A 174 16.58 0.52 6.41
N MET A 175 17.18 -0.65 6.22
CA MET A 175 16.65 -1.94 6.70
C MET A 175 17.11 -2.34 8.08
N VAL A 176 17.94 -1.55 8.75
CA VAL A 176 18.52 -1.92 10.05
C VAL A 176 18.01 -1.04 11.18
N GLY A 177 17.09 -1.60 11.96
CA GLY A 177 16.86 -1.44 13.39
C GLY A 177 16.75 -0.03 14.03
N ALA A 178 16.60 -0.02 15.34
CA ALA A 178 16.35 1.13 16.23
C ALA A 178 17.45 2.22 16.29
N GLY A 179 18.47 2.16 15.46
CA GLY A 179 19.53 3.16 15.30
C GLY A 179 19.45 3.94 13.98
N SER A 180 18.39 3.74 13.19
CA SER A 180 18.20 4.44 11.92
C SER A 180 18.07 5.95 12.14
N PRO A 181 18.73 6.80 11.32
CA PRO A 181 18.55 8.25 11.32
C PRO A 181 17.10 8.68 11.11
N TYR A 182 16.25 7.82 10.54
CA TYR A 182 14.81 8.03 10.50
C TYR A 182 14.16 8.09 11.88
N ALA A 183 14.65 7.32 12.86
CA ALA A 183 14.14 7.40 14.23
C ALA A 183 14.44 8.77 14.86
N SER A 184 15.61 9.33 14.58
CA SER A 184 15.98 10.68 15.01
C SER A 184 15.14 11.75 14.30
N LEU A 185 14.92 11.58 12.99
CA LEU A 185 14.07 12.48 12.20
C LEU A 185 12.63 12.47 12.70
N VAL A 186 12.08 11.28 12.95
CA VAL A 186 10.74 11.12 13.51
C VAL A 186 10.67 11.76 14.89
N ASN A 187 11.66 11.57 15.74
CA ASN A 187 11.65 12.12 17.10
C ASN A 187 11.86 13.63 17.15
N ASP A 188 12.69 14.18 16.25
CA ASP A 188 13.09 15.60 16.29
C ASP A 188 12.21 16.50 15.42
N TYR A 189 11.67 16.00 14.29
CA TYR A 189 11.00 16.81 13.26
C TYR A 189 9.57 16.39 12.99
N MET A 190 9.24 15.11 13.13
CA MET A 190 7.91 14.65 12.81
C MET A 190 7.07 14.49 14.07
N ALA A 191 5.97 15.03 13.96
CA ALA A 191 4.70 14.56 14.32
C ALA A 191 4.19 14.96 15.68
N GLN A 192 3.15 15.55 15.55
CA GLN A 192 2.06 15.39 16.47
C GLN A 192 1.64 13.91 16.43
N GLU A 193 1.93 13.14 17.49
CA GLU A 193 1.26 11.86 17.72
C GLU A 193 -0.23 12.16 17.90
N VAL A 194 -1.03 11.72 16.96
CA VAL A 194 -2.48 11.88 17.02
C VAL A 194 -3.07 10.51 17.34
N PRO A 195 -3.82 10.39 18.45
CA PRO A 195 -4.56 9.16 18.72
C PRO A 195 -5.43 8.78 17.52
N VAL A 196 -5.43 7.53 17.15
CA VAL A 196 -6.11 7.04 15.93
C VAL A 196 -7.62 7.34 15.97
N ASP A 197 -8.21 7.37 17.15
CA ASP A 197 -9.64 7.69 17.36
C ASP A 197 -10.04 9.10 16.91
N TYR A 198 -9.07 10.00 16.70
CA TYR A 198 -9.29 11.41 16.34
C TYR A 198 -8.84 11.74 14.91
N ILE A 199 -8.42 10.76 14.11
CA ILE A 199 -8.01 11.02 12.74
C ILE A 199 -9.24 11.17 11.87
N GLN A 200 -9.54 12.39 11.54
CA GLN A 200 -10.45 12.72 10.45
C GLN A 200 -9.62 12.93 9.19
N ILE A 201 -9.65 11.96 8.29
CA ILE A 201 -9.00 12.09 6.98
C ILE A 201 -9.97 12.89 6.11
N ASP A 202 -9.58 14.10 5.76
CA ASP A 202 -10.29 14.88 4.77
C ASP A 202 -9.77 14.48 3.37
N PRO A 203 -10.61 13.85 2.54
CA PRO A 203 -10.19 13.39 1.21
C PRO A 203 -10.08 14.51 0.19
N MET A 204 -10.27 15.77 0.59
CA MET A 204 -10.33 16.94 -0.29
C MET A 204 -9.37 18.06 0.15
N GLY A 205 -8.23 17.71 0.70
CA GLY A 205 -7.17 18.66 0.98
C GLY A 205 -6.31 18.97 -0.22
#